data_97156344cbd22dbb4d99e9337c4f1f7d
#
_entry.id   97156344cbd22dbb4d99e9337c4f1f7d
#
_cell.length_a   1.000
_cell.length_b   1.000
_cell.length_c   1.000
_cell.angle_alpha   90.00
_cell.angle_beta   90.00
_cell.angle_gamma   90.00
#
_symmetry.space_group_name_H-M   'P 1'
#
loop_
_entity.id
_entity.type
_entity.pdbx_description
1 polymer ?
#
loop_
_entity_poly.entity_id
_entity_poly.type
_entity_poly.pdbx_seq_one_letter_code
_entity_poly.pdbx_strand_id
1 'polypeptide(L)'
;FSEMAANDEYRRAFAADCDRVVKEFALDGIDIDWEYPTSSMANISSSPDDTENFTLLMQDIRAAIGNEKELTLATVASARYIDFKAILPSVDFVNIMAYDMASAPKHHSALYPSGHSGDITSDGAVTAHLKAGVPPSKLVMGMPFYGRGGDGYPSFQDYNKVGNTDTQYTEKWDEVAQVPYLADKNDTLVFGFENPRSLAIKCQYILDKDLLGGMYWDYSGDNEQGDLRRTVAENLLGKPHKAKVLVLTERGGQHGGFTDAGLRWLAAEGVKGNFSITEINNARNITEAYLSQFSLVIQLDFPPYTWPKEAEDAFVKYIEEGRGGWIGFHHAT
;
A
#
# COMPACT_ATOMS: atom_id res chain seq x y z
N PHE A 1 25.58 1.78 9.93
CA PHE A 1 25.60 0.87 8.77
C PHE A 1 26.99 0.79 8.10
N SER A 2 27.66 1.91 7.78
CA SER A 2 28.90 1.90 6.98
C SER A 2 29.96 0.93 7.50
N GLU A 3 30.36 1.03 8.78
CA GLU A 3 31.37 0.15 9.37
C GLU A 3 30.91 -1.32 9.43
N MET A 4 29.63 -1.56 9.73
CA MET A 4 29.05 -2.90 9.77
C MET A 4 29.01 -3.52 8.38
N ALA A 5 28.54 -2.78 7.38
CA ALA A 5 28.43 -3.25 6.01
C ALA A 5 29.80 -3.53 5.35
N ALA A 6 30.84 -2.79 5.73
CA ALA A 6 32.20 -2.99 5.24
C ALA A 6 32.89 -4.27 5.76
N ASN A 7 32.41 -4.86 6.87
CA ASN A 7 33.03 -6.00 7.52
C ASN A 7 32.21 -7.27 7.29
N ASP A 8 32.82 -8.30 6.72
CA ASP A 8 32.18 -9.57 6.37
C ASP A 8 31.56 -10.30 7.58
N GLU A 9 32.26 -10.30 8.71
CA GLU A 9 31.77 -10.92 9.92
C GLU A 9 30.58 -10.17 10.51
N TYR A 10 30.64 -8.84 10.52
CA TYR A 10 29.54 -8.00 11.03
C TYR A 10 28.31 -8.04 10.12
N ARG A 11 28.49 -8.05 8.77
CA ARG A 11 27.37 -8.23 7.84
C ARG A 11 26.64 -9.54 8.08
N ARG A 12 27.40 -10.66 8.22
CA ARG A 12 26.81 -11.99 8.48
C ARG A 12 26.14 -12.07 9.85
N ALA A 13 26.72 -11.44 10.86
CA ALA A 13 26.10 -11.37 12.18
C ALA A 13 24.79 -10.59 12.14
N PHE A 14 24.74 -9.44 11.43
CA PHE A 14 23.52 -8.67 11.23
C PHE A 14 22.46 -9.44 10.43
N ALA A 15 22.85 -10.11 9.35
CA ALA A 15 21.96 -10.96 8.57
C ALA A 15 21.37 -12.12 9.39
N ALA A 16 22.17 -12.75 10.23
CA ALA A 16 21.70 -13.79 11.16
C ALA A 16 20.74 -13.23 12.21
N ASP A 17 20.95 -11.99 12.67
CA ASP A 17 20.02 -11.32 13.59
C ASP A 17 18.71 -10.95 12.91
N CYS A 18 18.74 -10.53 11.63
CA CYS A 18 17.54 -10.35 10.83
C CYS A 18 16.69 -11.63 10.74
N ASP A 19 17.32 -12.78 10.46
CA ASP A 19 16.64 -14.09 10.44
C ASP A 19 16.05 -14.44 11.81
N ARG A 20 16.83 -14.23 12.88
CA ARG A 20 16.35 -14.44 14.26
C ARG A 20 15.12 -13.61 14.57
N VAL A 21 15.14 -12.30 14.26
CA VAL A 21 14.02 -11.37 14.52
C VAL A 21 12.78 -11.77 13.72
N VAL A 22 12.95 -12.11 12.43
CA VAL A 22 11.85 -12.60 11.58
C VAL A 22 11.18 -13.84 12.19
N LYS A 23 11.98 -14.79 12.69
CA LYS A 23 11.45 -16.03 13.31
C LYS A 23 10.81 -15.79 14.68
N GLU A 24 11.49 -15.02 15.53
CA GLU A 24 11.07 -14.76 16.91
C GLU A 24 9.73 -14.00 16.97
N PHE A 25 9.54 -13.02 16.08
CA PHE A 25 8.35 -12.18 16.04
C PHE A 25 7.36 -12.58 14.95
N ALA A 26 7.61 -13.66 14.22
CA ALA A 26 6.78 -14.15 13.10
C ALA A 26 6.53 -13.06 12.05
N LEU A 27 7.58 -12.29 11.71
CA LEU A 27 7.50 -11.21 10.73
C LEU A 27 7.43 -11.75 9.29
N ASP A 28 6.88 -10.96 8.39
CA ASP A 28 6.81 -11.29 6.96
C ASP A 28 8.13 -11.01 6.24
N GLY A 29 8.97 -10.12 6.77
CA GLY A 29 10.25 -9.76 6.15
C GLY A 29 11.01 -8.67 6.88
N ILE A 30 11.97 -8.07 6.16
CA ILE A 30 12.85 -6.99 6.62
C ILE A 30 12.84 -5.86 5.58
N ASP A 31 12.70 -4.62 6.02
CA ASP A 31 12.96 -3.42 5.24
C ASP A 31 14.22 -2.73 5.74
N ILE A 32 15.13 -2.34 4.84
CA ILE A 32 16.37 -1.64 5.20
C ILE A 32 16.27 -0.18 4.78
N ASP A 33 16.36 0.69 5.77
CA ASP A 33 16.39 2.13 5.59
C ASP A 33 17.76 2.68 6.01
N TRP A 34 18.69 2.76 5.04
CA TRP A 34 20.01 3.37 5.26
C TRP A 34 20.08 4.72 4.55
N GLU A 35 20.08 5.79 5.31
CA GLU A 35 20.05 7.18 4.81
C GLU A 35 21.40 7.90 5.02
N TYR A 36 22.40 7.80 4.15
CA TYR A 36 22.44 7.03 2.90
C TYR A 36 23.83 6.42 2.71
N PRO A 37 24.01 5.33 1.96
CA PRO A 37 25.33 4.82 1.59
C PRO A 37 26.15 5.94 0.93
N THR A 38 27.45 6.01 1.20
CA THR A 38 28.41 7.01 0.70
C THR A 38 28.11 8.48 1.09
N SER A 39 27.11 8.73 1.94
CA SER A 39 26.71 10.08 2.33
C SER A 39 26.74 10.26 3.86
N SER A 40 27.38 11.33 4.31
CA SER A 40 27.34 11.73 5.72
C SER A 40 26.24 12.77 6.03
N MET A 41 25.29 12.99 5.11
CA MET A 41 24.30 14.07 5.19
C MET A 41 23.39 13.96 6.43
N ALA A 42 23.06 12.75 6.87
CA ALA A 42 22.30 12.51 8.08
C ALA A 42 23.16 12.45 9.35
N ASN A 43 24.38 13.00 9.31
CA ASN A 43 25.36 12.97 10.41
C ASN A 43 25.74 11.55 10.86
N ILE A 44 25.83 10.64 9.89
CA ILE A 44 26.26 9.24 10.06
C ILE A 44 27.63 9.02 9.42
N SER A 45 28.30 7.91 9.82
CA SER A 45 29.52 7.46 9.15
C SER A 45 29.23 7.05 7.70
N SER A 46 30.17 7.32 6.80
CA SER A 46 30.10 6.96 5.38
C SER A 46 31.47 6.60 4.82
N SER A 47 31.47 5.75 3.78
CA SER A 47 32.64 5.33 3.02
C SER A 47 32.33 5.40 1.53
N PRO A 48 33.33 5.66 0.66
CA PRO A 48 33.14 5.57 -0.80
C PRO A 48 32.67 4.18 -1.26
N ASP A 49 32.94 3.12 -0.49
CA ASP A 49 32.63 1.74 -0.83
C ASP A 49 31.22 1.32 -0.34
N ASP A 50 30.46 2.21 0.31
CA ASP A 50 29.18 1.87 0.93
C ASP A 50 28.14 1.37 -0.08
N THR A 51 28.17 1.82 -1.33
CA THR A 51 27.25 1.32 -2.38
C THR A 51 27.46 -0.17 -2.66
N GLU A 52 28.74 -0.60 -2.76
CA GLU A 52 29.09 -2.00 -2.92
C GLU A 52 28.78 -2.80 -1.64
N ASN A 53 29.19 -2.28 -0.48
CA ASN A 53 28.95 -2.88 0.82
C ASN A 53 27.45 -3.06 1.11
N PHE A 54 26.61 -2.11 0.66
CA PHE A 54 25.16 -2.24 0.80
C PHE A 54 24.61 -3.37 -0.08
N THR A 55 25.12 -3.52 -1.29
CA THR A 55 24.76 -4.65 -2.15
C THR A 55 25.10 -5.98 -1.49
N LEU A 56 26.30 -6.12 -0.92
CA LEU A 56 26.72 -7.31 -0.18
C LEU A 56 25.86 -7.55 1.06
N LEU A 57 25.51 -6.49 1.80
CA LEU A 57 24.61 -6.60 2.96
C LEU A 57 23.25 -7.18 2.58
N MET A 58 22.63 -6.68 1.51
CA MET A 58 21.32 -7.18 1.07
C MET A 58 21.40 -8.63 0.57
N GLN A 59 22.51 -9.03 -0.05
CA GLN A 59 22.74 -10.43 -0.44
C GLN A 59 22.86 -11.33 0.81
N ASP A 60 23.63 -10.91 1.83
CA ASP A 60 23.80 -11.65 3.08
C ASP A 60 22.46 -11.79 3.84
N ILE A 61 21.64 -10.71 3.90
CA ILE A 61 20.30 -10.76 4.53
C ILE A 61 19.41 -11.72 3.75
N ARG A 62 19.35 -11.62 2.41
CA ARG A 62 18.54 -12.52 1.57
C ARG A 62 18.94 -13.99 1.78
N ALA A 63 20.24 -14.26 1.83
CA ALA A 63 20.73 -15.62 2.08
C ALA A 63 20.31 -16.16 3.46
N ALA A 64 20.22 -15.29 4.47
CA ALA A 64 19.85 -15.67 5.83
C ALA A 64 18.34 -15.90 5.98
N ILE A 65 17.48 -14.95 5.51
CA ILE A 65 16.02 -15.02 5.69
C ILE A 65 15.33 -15.93 4.68
N GLY A 66 16.02 -16.33 3.58
CA GLY A 66 15.45 -17.16 2.51
C GLY A 66 14.55 -16.38 1.55
N ASN A 67 13.95 -17.11 0.58
CA ASN A 67 13.13 -16.50 -0.47
C ASN A 67 11.64 -16.39 -0.13
N GLU A 68 11.21 -16.97 0.99
CA GLU A 68 9.81 -16.94 1.45
C GLU A 68 9.49 -15.68 2.29
N LYS A 69 10.52 -14.90 2.63
CA LYS A 69 10.40 -13.67 3.40
C LYS A 69 10.72 -12.46 2.55
N GLU A 70 9.99 -11.39 2.75
CA GLU A 70 10.22 -10.14 2.02
C GLU A 70 11.49 -9.45 2.47
N LEU A 71 12.27 -8.96 1.51
CA LEU A 71 13.40 -8.07 1.74
C LEU A 71 13.24 -6.83 0.88
N THR A 72 13.11 -5.69 1.52
CA THR A 72 12.84 -4.41 0.86
C THR A 72 13.81 -3.34 1.33
N LEU A 73 13.78 -2.19 0.69
CA LEU A 73 14.58 -1.04 1.11
C LEU A 73 13.85 0.26 0.85
N ALA A 74 14.13 1.27 1.68
CA ALA A 74 13.79 2.64 1.42
C ALA A 74 14.93 3.35 0.65
N THR A 75 14.61 4.31 -0.19
CA THR A 75 15.59 4.98 -1.06
C THR A 75 15.24 6.44 -1.29
N VAL A 76 16.29 7.26 -1.44
CA VAL A 76 16.16 8.68 -1.73
C VAL A 76 15.47 8.92 -3.09
N ALA A 77 14.65 9.96 -3.18
CA ALA A 77 13.92 10.33 -4.39
C ALA A 77 14.78 10.45 -5.66
N SER A 78 16.06 10.77 -5.53
CA SER A 78 16.99 10.93 -6.66
C SER A 78 17.56 9.62 -7.22
N ALA A 79 17.24 8.47 -6.66
CA ALA A 79 17.79 7.15 -7.01
C ALA A 79 19.34 7.08 -6.91
N ARG A 80 19.96 7.91 -6.08
CA ARG A 80 21.41 7.91 -5.84
C ARG A 80 21.80 6.88 -4.78
N TYR A 81 23.09 6.63 -4.64
CA TYR A 81 23.71 5.85 -3.57
C TYR A 81 23.57 4.32 -3.65
N ILE A 82 22.76 3.82 -4.58
CA ILE A 82 22.43 2.39 -4.70
C ILE A 82 22.71 1.92 -6.12
N ASP A 83 23.38 0.77 -6.26
CA ASP A 83 23.44 0.04 -7.53
C ASP A 83 22.20 -0.87 -7.65
N PHE A 84 21.14 -0.32 -8.24
CA PHE A 84 19.89 -1.06 -8.39
C PHE A 84 20.04 -2.34 -9.21
N LYS A 85 20.92 -2.36 -10.22
CA LYS A 85 21.12 -3.58 -11.04
C LYS A 85 21.72 -4.71 -10.22
N ALA A 86 22.62 -4.39 -9.32
CA ALA A 86 23.27 -5.36 -8.46
C ALA A 86 22.37 -5.84 -7.31
N ILE A 87 21.51 -4.95 -6.77
CA ILE A 87 20.70 -5.25 -5.57
C ILE A 87 19.36 -5.93 -5.91
N LEU A 88 18.76 -5.65 -7.08
CA LEU A 88 17.43 -6.14 -7.48
C LEU A 88 17.23 -7.66 -7.41
N PRO A 89 18.24 -8.51 -7.66
CA PRO A 89 18.08 -9.95 -7.48
C PRO A 89 17.84 -10.37 -6.01
N SER A 90 18.24 -9.54 -5.05
CA SER A 90 18.13 -9.84 -3.62
C SER A 90 16.88 -9.25 -2.98
N VAL A 91 16.21 -8.29 -3.62
CA VAL A 91 15.09 -7.53 -3.03
C VAL A 91 13.78 -7.76 -3.77
N ASP A 92 12.68 -7.71 -3.02
CA ASP A 92 11.34 -7.91 -3.56
C ASP A 92 10.81 -6.62 -4.18
N PHE A 93 10.94 -5.51 -3.47
CA PHE A 93 10.57 -4.19 -3.99
C PHE A 93 11.35 -3.04 -3.32
N VAL A 94 11.19 -1.86 -3.88
CA VAL A 94 11.91 -0.62 -3.52
C VAL A 94 10.90 0.45 -3.14
N ASN A 95 11.01 0.98 -1.92
CA ASN A 95 10.20 2.08 -1.39
C ASN A 95 10.87 3.41 -1.71
N ILE A 96 10.29 4.22 -2.60
CA ILE A 96 10.81 5.55 -2.91
C ILE A 96 10.31 6.53 -1.86
N MET A 97 11.19 7.15 -1.11
CA MET A 97 10.87 8.28 -0.24
C MET A 97 10.62 9.55 -1.06
N ALA A 98 9.46 9.61 -1.75
CA ALA A 98 9.08 10.71 -2.62
C ALA A 98 8.49 11.91 -1.83
N TYR A 99 9.16 12.24 -0.75
CA TYR A 99 8.87 13.34 0.17
C TYR A 99 10.17 13.97 0.67
N ASP A 100 10.08 15.06 1.42
CA ASP A 100 11.24 15.83 1.87
C ASP A 100 12.17 16.29 0.73
N MET A 101 11.63 16.39 -0.48
CA MET A 101 12.36 16.79 -1.68
C MET A 101 12.66 18.29 -1.72
N ALA A 102 11.97 19.08 -0.91
CA ALA A 102 12.18 20.50 -0.66
C ALA A 102 11.51 20.89 0.67
N SER A 103 11.57 22.19 1.01
CA SER A 103 10.80 22.80 2.10
C SER A 103 10.29 24.17 1.67
N ALA A 104 9.31 24.73 2.39
CA ALA A 104 8.78 26.05 2.05
C ALA A 104 9.91 27.08 1.81
N PRO A 105 9.79 27.96 0.82
CA PRO A 105 8.60 28.24 0.02
C PRO A 105 8.38 27.31 -1.18
N LYS A 106 8.84 26.06 -1.13
CA LYS A 106 8.63 25.03 -2.13
C LYS A 106 7.88 23.83 -1.54
N HIS A 107 7.18 23.08 -2.41
CA HIS A 107 6.54 21.83 -2.03
C HIS A 107 7.55 20.73 -1.73
N HIS A 108 7.40 20.04 -0.63
CA HIS A 108 8.26 18.90 -0.29
C HIS A 108 7.87 17.59 -0.98
N SER A 109 6.66 17.52 -1.55
CA SER A 109 6.12 16.29 -2.14
C SER A 109 5.31 16.56 -3.42
N ALA A 110 5.66 17.61 -4.20
CA ALA A 110 5.02 17.91 -5.49
C ALA A 110 4.96 16.67 -6.38
N LEU A 111 3.79 16.40 -7.01
CA LEU A 111 3.70 15.32 -7.99
C LEU A 111 4.43 15.69 -9.28
N TYR A 112 4.19 16.89 -9.81
CA TYR A 112 4.81 17.39 -11.05
C TYR A 112 5.57 18.69 -10.83
N PRO A 113 6.52 19.02 -11.73
CA PRO A 113 7.26 20.28 -11.66
C PRO A 113 6.35 21.50 -11.82
N SER A 114 6.42 22.43 -10.88
CA SER A 114 5.71 23.73 -10.91
C SER A 114 6.64 24.88 -10.51
N GLY A 115 6.12 26.10 -10.50
CA GLY A 115 6.84 27.26 -9.96
C GLY A 115 7.20 27.14 -8.46
N HIS A 116 6.48 26.28 -7.74
CA HIS A 116 6.68 26.03 -6.30
C HIS A 116 7.26 24.64 -6.00
N SER A 117 7.69 23.85 -6.98
CA SER A 117 8.36 22.58 -6.72
C SER A 117 9.85 22.75 -6.45
N GLY A 118 10.46 21.75 -5.79
CA GLY A 118 11.90 21.56 -5.76
C GLY A 118 12.45 21.07 -7.10
N ASP A 119 13.74 20.71 -7.11
CA ASP A 119 14.41 20.17 -8.30
C ASP A 119 13.93 18.75 -8.64
N ILE A 120 13.41 18.03 -7.63
CA ILE A 120 12.88 16.67 -7.75
C ILE A 120 11.41 16.71 -7.35
N THR A 121 10.59 15.95 -8.05
CA THR A 121 9.16 15.73 -7.79
C THR A 121 8.88 14.23 -7.71
N SER A 122 7.69 13.81 -7.30
CA SER A 122 7.34 12.39 -7.23
C SER A 122 7.44 11.71 -8.61
N ASP A 123 7.00 12.37 -9.69
CA ASP A 123 7.18 11.86 -11.07
C ASP A 123 8.66 11.80 -11.46
N GLY A 124 9.44 12.80 -11.06
CA GLY A 124 10.89 12.81 -11.24
C GLY A 124 11.60 11.68 -10.49
N ALA A 125 11.17 11.40 -9.27
CA ALA A 125 11.68 10.30 -8.44
C ALA A 125 11.39 8.93 -9.07
N VAL A 126 10.16 8.67 -9.48
CA VAL A 126 9.79 7.45 -10.21
C VAL A 126 10.61 7.30 -11.49
N THR A 127 10.70 8.37 -12.28
CA THR A 127 11.49 8.39 -13.53
C THR A 127 12.96 8.08 -13.29
N ALA A 128 13.56 8.60 -12.20
CA ALA A 128 14.96 8.33 -11.84
C ALA A 128 15.19 6.84 -11.54
N HIS A 129 14.28 6.20 -10.77
CA HIS A 129 14.39 4.78 -10.44
C HIS A 129 14.17 3.87 -11.65
N LEU A 130 13.23 4.21 -12.53
CA LEU A 130 13.02 3.48 -13.79
C LEU A 130 14.29 3.54 -14.67
N LYS A 131 14.93 4.73 -14.78
CA LYS A 131 16.20 4.90 -15.49
C LYS A 131 17.36 4.13 -14.85
N ALA A 132 17.35 4.00 -13.52
CA ALA A 132 18.33 3.21 -12.78
C ALA A 132 18.13 1.69 -12.94
N GLY A 133 17.04 1.27 -13.59
CA GLY A 133 16.78 -0.13 -13.95
C GLY A 133 15.78 -0.86 -13.05
N VAL A 134 15.13 -0.15 -12.11
CA VAL A 134 14.06 -0.76 -11.29
C VAL A 134 12.80 -0.88 -12.13
N PRO A 135 12.20 -2.07 -12.30
CA PRO A 135 10.97 -2.21 -13.05
C PRO A 135 9.77 -1.63 -12.28
N PRO A 136 8.73 -1.11 -12.97
CA PRO A 136 7.53 -0.57 -12.30
C PRO A 136 6.92 -1.52 -11.28
N SER A 137 6.88 -2.81 -11.59
CA SER A 137 6.34 -3.88 -10.72
C SER A 137 7.13 -4.12 -9.43
N LYS A 138 8.26 -3.44 -9.23
CA LYS A 138 9.05 -3.44 -7.98
C LYS A 138 9.16 -2.04 -7.36
N LEU A 139 8.45 -1.04 -7.87
CA LEU A 139 8.47 0.33 -7.31
C LEU A 139 7.23 0.61 -6.47
N VAL A 140 7.47 1.11 -5.26
CA VAL A 140 6.45 1.62 -4.35
C VAL A 140 6.68 3.11 -4.13
N MET A 141 5.68 3.95 -4.39
CA MET A 141 5.81 5.39 -4.24
C MET A 141 5.41 5.85 -2.84
N GLY A 142 6.30 6.56 -2.15
CA GLY A 142 6.07 7.11 -0.83
C GLY A 142 5.22 8.39 -0.85
N MET A 143 4.35 8.51 0.14
CA MET A 143 3.45 9.65 0.35
C MET A 143 3.54 10.09 1.81
N PRO A 144 3.77 11.39 2.11
CA PRO A 144 3.87 11.85 3.49
C PRO A 144 2.49 12.12 4.09
N PHE A 145 2.29 11.70 5.33
CA PHE A 145 1.13 12.10 6.14
C PHE A 145 1.46 13.27 7.06
N TYR A 146 2.41 14.07 6.66
CA TYR A 146 2.88 15.30 7.30
C TYR A 146 3.21 16.35 6.24
N GLY A 147 3.52 17.56 6.71
CA GLY A 147 3.99 18.63 5.84
C GLY A 147 5.28 19.27 6.32
N ARG A 148 5.86 20.06 5.44
CA ARG A 148 7.09 20.83 5.68
C ARG A 148 6.84 22.33 5.57
N GLY A 149 7.24 23.04 6.61
CA GLY A 149 7.17 24.49 6.69
C GLY A 149 8.51 25.16 6.47
N GLY A 150 8.45 26.48 6.43
CA GLY A 150 9.59 27.40 6.39
C GLY A 150 9.49 28.48 7.44
N ASP A 151 10.06 29.65 7.17
CA ASP A 151 10.07 30.76 8.11
C ASP A 151 8.64 31.13 8.57
N GLY A 152 8.44 31.14 9.87
CA GLY A 152 7.16 31.50 10.49
C GLY A 152 6.13 30.36 10.62
N TYR A 153 6.45 29.16 10.17
CA TYR A 153 5.62 27.97 10.34
C TYR A 153 6.48 26.78 10.82
N PRO A 154 5.92 25.78 11.54
CA PRO A 154 6.68 24.60 11.96
C PRO A 154 7.37 23.90 10.79
N SER A 155 8.65 23.59 10.94
CA SER A 155 9.44 22.90 9.90
C SER A 155 8.91 21.49 9.57
N PHE A 156 8.21 20.88 10.53
CA PHE A 156 7.51 19.59 10.41
C PHE A 156 6.21 19.65 11.19
N GLN A 157 5.12 19.14 10.60
CA GLN A 157 3.84 19.01 11.30
C GLN A 157 3.00 17.90 10.67
N ASP A 158 2.46 17.02 11.51
CA ASP A 158 1.52 15.97 11.10
C ASP A 158 0.27 16.56 10.45
N TYR A 159 -0.31 15.82 9.49
CA TYR A 159 -1.54 16.24 8.82
C TYR A 159 -2.68 16.54 9.78
N ASN A 160 -2.84 15.74 10.83
CA ASN A 160 -3.91 15.91 11.82
C ASN A 160 -3.86 17.26 12.58
N LYS A 161 -2.78 18.00 12.46
CA LYS A 161 -2.57 19.32 13.09
C LYS A 161 -2.65 20.46 12.07
N VAL A 162 -2.73 20.17 10.77
CA VAL A 162 -2.77 21.19 9.72
C VAL A 162 -4.12 21.91 9.72
N GLY A 163 -4.09 23.23 9.66
CA GLY A 163 -5.29 24.07 9.47
C GLY A 163 -6.21 24.25 10.68
N ASN A 164 -5.91 23.63 11.81
CA ASN A 164 -6.86 23.61 12.94
C ASN A 164 -6.94 24.87 13.78
N THR A 165 -6.07 25.86 13.63
CA THR A 165 -6.02 26.98 14.61
C THR A 165 -5.56 28.33 14.09
N ASP A 166 -5.09 28.50 12.88
CA ASP A 166 -4.48 29.76 12.49
C ASP A 166 -5.14 30.42 11.28
N THR A 167 -6.04 31.39 11.55
CA THR A 167 -6.78 32.18 10.55
C THR A 167 -5.88 33.10 9.71
N GLN A 168 -4.59 33.18 10.01
CA GLN A 168 -3.65 34.01 9.24
C GLN A 168 -3.13 33.35 7.97
N TYR A 169 -3.34 32.02 7.82
CA TYR A 169 -2.94 31.26 6.63
C TYR A 169 -4.16 30.79 5.85
N THR A 170 -4.01 30.71 4.52
CA THR A 170 -5.06 30.26 3.62
C THR A 170 -4.60 29.00 2.92
N GLU A 171 -5.42 27.93 2.97
CA GLU A 171 -5.17 26.74 2.17
C GLU A 171 -5.39 27.05 0.68
N LYS A 172 -4.41 26.67 -0.14
CA LYS A 172 -4.42 26.81 -1.59
C LYS A 172 -4.07 25.50 -2.26
N TRP A 173 -4.30 25.45 -3.54
CA TRP A 173 -4.01 24.30 -4.38
C TRP A 173 -3.11 24.70 -5.54
N ASP A 174 -2.00 23.99 -5.73
CA ASP A 174 -1.15 24.11 -6.92
C ASP A 174 -1.66 23.17 -8.02
N GLU A 175 -2.31 23.72 -9.04
CA GLU A 175 -2.91 22.95 -10.13
C GLU A 175 -1.89 22.23 -11.01
N VAL A 176 -0.62 22.63 -10.98
CA VAL A 176 0.47 21.99 -11.73
C VAL A 176 1.13 20.90 -10.88
N ALA A 177 1.52 21.24 -9.65
CA ALA A 177 2.15 20.29 -8.73
C ALA A 177 1.18 19.25 -8.17
N GLN A 178 -0.15 19.48 -8.28
CA GLN A 178 -1.23 18.63 -7.79
C GLN A 178 -1.17 18.37 -6.27
N VAL A 179 -0.80 19.39 -5.50
CA VAL A 179 -0.71 19.32 -4.03
C VAL A 179 -1.25 20.60 -3.37
N PRO A 180 -1.77 20.51 -2.12
CA PRO A 180 -2.18 21.65 -1.32
C PRO A 180 -0.98 22.32 -0.66
N TYR A 181 -1.19 23.58 -0.23
CA TYR A 181 -0.26 24.31 0.60
C TYR A 181 -0.98 25.40 1.42
N LEU A 182 -0.34 25.84 2.51
CA LEU A 182 -0.74 27.05 3.21
C LEU A 182 0.05 28.24 2.68
N ALA A 183 -0.67 29.34 2.41
CA ALA A 183 -0.09 30.61 2.01
C ALA A 183 -0.29 31.66 3.10
N ASP A 184 0.66 32.56 3.26
CA ASP A 184 0.56 33.73 4.10
C ASP A 184 -0.26 34.86 3.41
N LYS A 185 -0.41 36.01 4.10
CA LYS A 185 -1.11 37.19 3.57
C LYS A 185 -0.46 37.81 2.31
N ASN A 186 0.79 37.48 2.01
CA ASN A 186 1.51 37.95 0.84
C ASN A 186 1.48 36.92 -0.30
N ASP A 187 0.68 35.86 -0.15
CA ASP A 187 0.58 34.77 -1.09
C ASP A 187 1.83 33.88 -1.20
N THR A 188 2.68 33.89 -0.17
CA THR A 188 3.87 33.05 -0.11
C THR A 188 3.53 31.70 0.46
N LEU A 189 3.99 30.61 -0.20
CA LEU A 189 3.88 29.25 0.35
C LEU A 189 4.72 29.17 1.63
N VAL A 190 4.07 28.89 2.77
CA VAL A 190 4.72 28.73 4.07
C VAL A 190 4.74 27.31 4.58
N PHE A 191 3.87 26.46 4.05
CA PHE A 191 3.77 25.05 4.44
C PHE A 191 3.18 24.20 3.31
N GLY A 192 3.92 23.19 2.86
CA GLY A 192 3.45 22.20 1.89
C GLY A 192 3.05 20.91 2.60
N PHE A 193 1.97 20.26 2.16
CA PHE A 193 1.44 19.03 2.77
C PHE A 193 0.63 18.20 1.77
N GLU A 194 0.10 17.05 2.20
CA GLU A 194 -0.85 16.25 1.44
C GLU A 194 -2.25 16.34 2.07
N ASN A 195 -3.27 16.15 1.25
CA ASN A 195 -4.65 15.98 1.69
C ASN A 195 -5.33 14.83 0.90
N PRO A 196 -6.59 14.44 1.19
CA PRO A 196 -7.26 13.38 0.46
C PRO A 196 -7.31 13.59 -1.07
N ARG A 197 -7.42 14.85 -1.54
CA ARG A 197 -7.43 15.17 -2.98
C ARG A 197 -6.09 14.83 -3.63
N SER A 198 -4.98 15.29 -3.06
CA SER A 198 -3.64 15.04 -3.61
C SER A 198 -3.25 13.57 -3.54
N LEU A 199 -3.60 12.88 -2.45
CA LEU A 199 -3.34 11.44 -2.32
C LEU A 199 -4.14 10.61 -3.32
N ALA A 200 -5.41 10.95 -3.59
CA ALA A 200 -6.20 10.26 -4.61
C ALA A 200 -5.56 10.42 -6.00
N ILE A 201 -5.05 11.61 -6.34
CA ILE A 201 -4.34 11.87 -7.59
C ILE A 201 -3.03 11.07 -7.66
N LYS A 202 -2.27 11.01 -6.57
CA LYS A 202 -1.05 10.20 -6.47
C LYS A 202 -1.32 8.70 -6.58
N CYS A 203 -2.40 8.21 -5.99
CA CYS A 203 -2.84 6.83 -6.17
C CYS A 203 -3.20 6.54 -7.63
N GLN A 204 -3.91 7.44 -8.31
CA GLN A 204 -4.19 7.29 -9.73
C GLN A 204 -2.89 7.28 -10.56
N TYR A 205 -1.93 8.15 -10.24
CA TYR A 205 -0.61 8.14 -10.87
C TYR A 205 0.11 6.78 -10.70
N ILE A 206 0.07 6.19 -9.50
CA ILE A 206 0.63 4.86 -9.22
C ILE A 206 0.02 3.81 -10.16
N LEU A 207 -1.31 3.82 -10.32
CA LEU A 207 -2.03 2.89 -11.21
C LEU A 207 -1.69 3.15 -12.68
N ASP A 208 -1.66 4.41 -13.12
CA ASP A 208 -1.37 4.79 -14.51
C ASP A 208 0.07 4.44 -14.94
N LYS A 209 1.00 4.35 -13.99
CA LYS A 209 2.40 3.98 -14.21
C LYS A 209 2.68 2.49 -13.95
N ASP A 210 1.66 1.69 -13.66
CA ASP A 210 1.78 0.28 -13.32
C ASP A 210 2.79 0.01 -12.19
N LEU A 211 2.90 0.93 -11.20
CA LEU A 211 3.77 0.73 -10.06
C LEU A 211 3.20 -0.37 -9.15
N LEU A 212 4.08 -0.99 -8.36
CA LEU A 212 3.66 -2.04 -7.41
C LEU A 212 2.63 -1.53 -6.39
N GLY A 213 2.79 -0.27 -5.93
CA GLY A 213 1.86 0.31 -4.97
C GLY A 213 2.34 1.62 -4.37
N GLY A 214 1.74 1.98 -3.25
CA GLY A 214 2.09 3.15 -2.46
C GLY A 214 2.39 2.79 -1.00
N MET A 215 3.31 3.49 -0.38
CA MET A 215 3.54 3.49 1.06
C MET A 215 3.36 4.89 1.62
N TYR A 216 3.21 5.04 2.91
CA TYR A 216 3.13 6.36 3.54
C TYR A 216 3.97 6.43 4.81
N TRP A 217 4.51 7.62 5.07
CA TRP A 217 5.18 7.99 6.31
C TRP A 217 4.39 9.13 6.97
N ASP A 218 3.83 9.00 8.17
CA ASP A 218 3.63 7.72 8.85
C ASP A 218 2.17 7.63 9.36
N TYR A 219 1.81 6.48 9.88
CA TYR A 219 0.46 6.19 10.36
C TYR A 219 -0.04 7.20 11.41
N SER A 220 0.83 7.69 12.29
CA SER A 220 0.47 8.61 13.38
C SER A 220 0.15 10.03 12.89
N GLY A 221 0.60 10.40 11.69
CA GLY A 221 0.35 11.70 11.09
C GLY A 221 -1.09 11.90 10.60
N ASP A 222 -1.83 10.81 10.34
CA ASP A 222 -3.23 10.88 9.91
C ASP A 222 -4.17 11.33 11.05
N ASN A 223 -5.36 11.81 10.70
CA ASN A 223 -6.38 12.15 11.69
C ASN A 223 -7.08 10.88 12.25
N GLU A 224 -7.84 11.06 13.35
CA GLU A 224 -8.58 9.97 14.00
C GLU A 224 -9.57 9.28 13.05
N GLN A 225 -10.16 10.02 12.12
CA GLN A 225 -11.08 9.51 11.11
C GLN A 225 -10.37 8.66 10.05
N GLY A 226 -9.04 8.78 9.94
CA GLY A 226 -8.25 8.02 8.98
C GLY A 226 -8.44 8.48 7.54
N ASP A 227 -8.56 9.78 7.32
CA ASP A 227 -8.91 10.33 6.00
C ASP A 227 -7.83 10.05 4.96
N LEU A 228 -6.54 10.16 5.32
CA LEU A 228 -5.45 9.92 4.40
C LEU A 228 -5.28 8.42 4.11
N ARG A 229 -5.17 7.57 5.14
CA ARG A 229 -4.98 6.12 4.95
C ARG A 229 -6.19 5.48 4.25
N ARG A 230 -7.42 5.94 4.53
CA ARG A 230 -8.63 5.49 3.83
C ARG A 230 -8.59 5.90 2.36
N THR A 231 -8.18 7.13 2.06
CA THR A 231 -8.03 7.60 0.68
C THR A 231 -7.04 6.72 -0.08
N VAL A 232 -5.87 6.44 0.49
CA VAL A 232 -4.87 5.56 -0.14
C VAL A 232 -5.44 4.16 -0.36
N ALA A 233 -6.03 3.55 0.67
CA ALA A 233 -6.59 2.21 0.58
C ALA A 233 -7.73 2.11 -0.44
N GLU A 234 -8.69 3.04 -0.43
CA GLU A 234 -9.82 3.03 -1.36
C GLU A 234 -9.43 3.23 -2.83
N ASN A 235 -8.37 4.01 -3.08
CA ASN A 235 -7.91 4.28 -4.44
C ASN A 235 -6.96 3.21 -4.99
N LEU A 236 -6.15 2.55 -4.15
CA LEU A 236 -5.23 1.50 -4.60
C LEU A 236 -5.83 0.09 -4.50
N LEU A 237 -6.62 -0.19 -3.47
CA LEU A 237 -7.19 -1.51 -3.20
C LEU A 237 -8.69 -1.59 -3.54
N GLY A 238 -9.29 -0.47 -3.87
CA GLY A 238 -10.74 -0.32 -4.02
C GLY A 238 -11.46 -0.15 -2.69
N LYS A 239 -12.70 0.27 -2.76
CA LYS A 239 -13.53 0.41 -1.54
C LYS A 239 -13.77 -0.95 -0.93
N PRO A 240 -13.56 -1.11 0.39
CA PRO A 240 -13.88 -2.35 1.07
C PRO A 240 -15.35 -2.70 0.81
N HIS A 241 -15.61 -3.93 0.41
CA HIS A 241 -16.99 -4.37 0.25
C HIS A 241 -17.71 -4.37 1.59
N LYS A 242 -18.91 -3.79 1.63
CA LYS A 242 -19.76 -3.76 2.82
C LYS A 242 -20.21 -5.16 3.25
N ALA A 243 -20.33 -6.06 2.28
CA ALA A 243 -20.72 -7.43 2.51
C ALA A 243 -20.03 -8.37 1.51
N LYS A 244 -19.81 -9.61 1.95
CA LYS A 244 -19.40 -10.70 1.08
C LYS A 244 -20.58 -11.64 0.90
N VAL A 245 -20.88 -11.99 -0.34
CA VAL A 245 -21.99 -12.85 -0.73
C VAL A 245 -21.45 -14.14 -1.33
N LEU A 246 -21.82 -15.28 -0.75
CA LEU A 246 -21.54 -16.59 -1.31
C LEU A 246 -22.66 -16.96 -2.28
N VAL A 247 -22.33 -17.36 -3.49
CA VAL A 247 -23.29 -17.81 -4.50
C VAL A 247 -23.04 -19.28 -4.80
N LEU A 248 -24.04 -20.12 -4.54
CA LEU A 248 -23.99 -21.55 -4.79
C LEU A 248 -24.67 -21.87 -6.13
N THR A 249 -23.92 -22.52 -7.00
CA THR A 249 -24.37 -22.90 -8.36
C THR A 249 -24.06 -24.36 -8.63
N GLU A 250 -24.93 -25.07 -9.33
CA GLU A 250 -24.61 -26.43 -9.80
C GLU A 250 -23.86 -26.40 -11.15
N ARG A 251 -24.04 -25.34 -11.91
CA ARG A 251 -23.46 -25.21 -13.26
C ARG A 251 -23.80 -26.35 -14.21
N GLY A 252 -24.90 -27.05 -13.97
CA GLY A 252 -25.31 -28.23 -14.72
C GLY A 252 -26.72 -28.17 -15.29
N GLY A 253 -27.01 -29.07 -16.22
CA GLY A 253 -28.35 -29.31 -16.72
C GLY A 253 -29.04 -28.14 -17.44
N GLN A 254 -30.35 -28.01 -17.23
CA GLN A 254 -31.21 -27.04 -17.93
C GLN A 254 -31.06 -25.59 -17.44
N HIS A 255 -30.37 -25.38 -16.30
CA HIS A 255 -30.32 -24.08 -15.59
C HIS A 255 -29.08 -23.23 -15.90
N GLY A 256 -28.13 -23.70 -16.72
CA GLY A 256 -26.89 -22.96 -16.99
C GLY A 256 -27.10 -21.52 -17.51
N GLY A 257 -28.11 -21.30 -18.34
CA GLY A 257 -28.44 -19.96 -18.83
C GLY A 257 -28.99 -19.02 -17.74
N PHE A 258 -29.76 -19.56 -16.80
CA PHE A 258 -30.24 -18.82 -15.64
C PHE A 258 -29.10 -18.46 -14.69
N THR A 259 -28.23 -19.42 -14.41
CA THR A 259 -27.06 -19.21 -13.55
C THR A 259 -26.15 -18.13 -14.08
N ASP A 260 -25.81 -18.16 -15.36
CA ASP A 260 -24.98 -17.13 -16.00
C ASP A 260 -25.63 -15.75 -16.00
N ALA A 261 -26.94 -15.69 -16.23
CA ALA A 261 -27.68 -14.42 -16.15
C ALA A 261 -27.72 -13.88 -14.72
N GLY A 262 -27.97 -14.76 -13.73
CA GLY A 262 -27.98 -14.41 -12.31
C GLY A 262 -26.62 -13.91 -11.83
N LEU A 263 -25.55 -14.56 -12.19
CA LEU A 263 -24.18 -14.14 -11.82
C LEU A 263 -23.80 -12.77 -12.43
N ARG A 264 -24.14 -12.55 -13.71
CA ARG A 264 -23.92 -11.22 -14.34
C ARG A 264 -24.71 -10.13 -13.64
N TRP A 265 -25.97 -10.40 -13.31
CA TRP A 265 -26.81 -9.46 -12.58
C TRP A 265 -26.26 -9.20 -11.17
N LEU A 266 -25.91 -10.23 -10.40
CA LEU A 266 -25.32 -10.08 -9.07
C LEU A 266 -24.00 -9.31 -9.11
N ALA A 267 -23.15 -9.53 -10.13
CA ALA A 267 -21.92 -8.76 -10.30
C ALA A 267 -22.20 -7.27 -10.52
N ALA A 268 -23.20 -6.94 -11.36
CA ALA A 268 -23.61 -5.54 -11.60
C ALA A 268 -24.21 -4.90 -10.34
N GLU A 269 -25.03 -5.63 -9.58
CA GLU A 269 -25.60 -5.15 -8.32
C GLU A 269 -24.52 -5.05 -7.22
N GLY A 270 -23.51 -5.93 -7.23
CA GLY A 270 -22.36 -5.85 -6.33
C GLY A 270 -21.60 -4.53 -6.45
N VAL A 271 -21.40 -4.06 -7.67
CA VAL A 271 -20.78 -2.74 -7.92
C VAL A 271 -21.63 -1.61 -7.33
N LYS A 272 -22.97 -1.62 -7.55
CA LYS A 272 -23.89 -0.60 -7.04
C LYS A 272 -24.03 -0.65 -5.51
N GLY A 273 -24.19 -1.86 -4.97
CA GLY A 273 -24.41 -2.12 -3.53
C GLY A 273 -23.13 -2.20 -2.71
N ASN A 274 -21.96 -2.12 -3.34
CA ASN A 274 -20.66 -2.30 -2.72
C ASN A 274 -20.56 -3.63 -1.94
N PHE A 275 -20.87 -4.74 -2.61
CA PHE A 275 -20.64 -6.09 -2.08
C PHE A 275 -19.87 -6.95 -3.09
N SER A 276 -19.07 -7.88 -2.58
CA SER A 276 -18.38 -8.86 -3.40
C SER A 276 -19.18 -10.17 -3.50
N ILE A 277 -19.03 -10.88 -4.62
CA ILE A 277 -19.58 -12.22 -4.78
C ILE A 277 -18.45 -13.25 -4.87
N THR A 278 -18.66 -14.39 -4.27
CA THR A 278 -17.82 -15.58 -4.41
C THR A 278 -18.70 -16.71 -4.89
N GLU A 279 -18.45 -17.23 -6.08
CA GLU A 279 -19.17 -18.41 -6.60
C GLU A 279 -18.47 -19.69 -6.20
N ILE A 280 -19.25 -20.68 -5.77
CA ILE A 280 -18.79 -22.08 -5.66
C ILE A 280 -19.82 -23.00 -6.30
N ASN A 281 -19.33 -24.05 -6.95
CA ASN A 281 -20.16 -25.06 -7.61
C ASN A 281 -20.04 -26.45 -6.99
N ASN A 282 -19.56 -26.52 -5.76
CA ASN A 282 -19.56 -27.71 -4.93
C ASN A 282 -19.62 -27.34 -3.46
N ALA A 283 -20.18 -28.23 -2.63
CA ALA A 283 -20.35 -27.97 -1.20
C ALA A 283 -19.24 -28.59 -0.33
N ARG A 284 -18.19 -29.19 -0.90
CA ARG A 284 -17.19 -29.98 -0.14
C ARG A 284 -16.38 -29.13 0.86
N ASN A 285 -16.19 -27.86 0.56
CA ASN A 285 -15.43 -26.95 1.40
C ASN A 285 -16.29 -26.07 2.29
N ILE A 286 -17.62 -26.29 2.31
CA ILE A 286 -18.52 -25.54 3.20
C ILE A 286 -18.32 -26.05 4.63
N THR A 287 -17.81 -25.15 5.47
CA THR A 287 -17.63 -25.34 6.91
C THR A 287 -18.17 -24.11 7.64
N GLU A 288 -18.37 -24.20 8.95
CA GLU A 288 -18.75 -23.03 9.75
C GLU A 288 -17.75 -21.87 9.60
N ALA A 289 -16.45 -22.17 9.62
CA ALA A 289 -15.38 -21.17 9.42
C ALA A 289 -15.41 -20.57 8.02
N TYR A 290 -15.76 -21.35 6.99
CA TYR A 290 -15.90 -20.83 5.65
C TYR A 290 -17.11 -19.91 5.52
N LEU A 291 -18.28 -20.34 6.03
CA LEU A 291 -19.51 -19.56 5.98
C LEU A 291 -19.44 -18.28 6.82
N SER A 292 -18.66 -18.25 7.90
CA SER A 292 -18.49 -17.06 8.74
C SER A 292 -17.88 -15.84 8.01
N GLN A 293 -17.30 -16.06 6.82
CA GLN A 293 -16.73 -14.98 5.99
C GLN A 293 -17.81 -14.23 5.19
N PHE A 294 -19.03 -14.76 5.12
CA PHE A 294 -20.10 -14.24 4.28
C PHE A 294 -21.26 -13.70 5.09
N SER A 295 -21.83 -12.58 4.63
CA SER A 295 -23.02 -11.97 5.22
C SER A 295 -24.32 -12.50 4.62
N LEU A 296 -24.24 -13.13 3.44
CA LEU A 296 -25.37 -13.64 2.69
C LEU A 296 -24.93 -14.87 1.88
N VAL A 297 -25.77 -15.89 1.86
CA VAL A 297 -25.65 -17.04 0.95
C VAL A 297 -26.81 -16.98 -0.05
N ILE A 298 -26.51 -17.06 -1.33
CA ILE A 298 -27.49 -17.15 -2.42
C ILE A 298 -27.37 -18.52 -3.07
N GLN A 299 -28.40 -19.34 -2.99
CA GLN A 299 -28.51 -20.58 -3.75
C GLN A 299 -29.27 -20.30 -5.04
N LEU A 300 -28.55 -20.27 -6.17
CA LEU A 300 -29.17 -20.02 -7.48
C LEU A 300 -29.85 -21.28 -8.04
N ASP A 301 -29.11 -22.41 -8.07
CA ASP A 301 -29.57 -23.64 -8.70
C ASP A 301 -28.90 -24.89 -8.10
N PHE A 302 -28.35 -24.82 -6.88
CA PHE A 302 -27.65 -25.93 -6.25
C PHE A 302 -28.39 -26.46 -5.04
N PRO A 303 -29.27 -27.48 -5.22
CA PRO A 303 -30.03 -28.06 -4.13
C PRO A 303 -29.14 -28.85 -3.15
N PRO A 304 -29.51 -28.92 -1.87
CA PRO A 304 -28.65 -29.49 -0.82
C PRO A 304 -28.56 -31.02 -0.80
N TYR A 305 -29.39 -31.76 -1.56
CA TYR A 305 -29.45 -33.21 -1.46
C TYR A 305 -28.20 -33.98 -1.96
N THR A 306 -27.22 -33.28 -2.52
CA THR A 306 -25.90 -33.83 -2.89
C THR A 306 -24.78 -33.33 -2.01
N TRP A 307 -25.09 -32.54 -0.98
CA TRP A 307 -24.08 -31.97 -0.11
C TRP A 307 -23.54 -32.99 0.88
N PRO A 308 -22.26 -32.92 1.27
CA PRO A 308 -21.75 -33.63 2.43
C PRO A 308 -22.51 -33.23 3.69
N LYS A 309 -22.72 -34.19 4.61
CA LYS A 309 -23.48 -33.94 5.85
C LYS A 309 -22.90 -32.80 6.68
N GLU A 310 -21.57 -32.69 6.72
CA GLU A 310 -20.89 -31.61 7.44
C GLU A 310 -21.20 -30.21 6.84
N ALA A 311 -21.38 -30.12 5.51
CA ALA A 311 -21.75 -28.89 4.83
C ALA A 311 -23.20 -28.50 5.10
N GLU A 312 -24.12 -29.49 5.10
CA GLU A 312 -25.52 -29.27 5.50
C GLU A 312 -25.60 -28.75 6.94
N ASP A 313 -24.95 -29.44 7.90
CA ASP A 313 -24.98 -29.07 9.31
C ASP A 313 -24.38 -27.65 9.53
N ALA A 314 -23.29 -27.32 8.86
CA ALA A 314 -22.69 -25.99 8.91
C ALA A 314 -23.63 -24.92 8.35
N PHE A 315 -24.36 -25.24 7.29
CA PHE A 315 -25.29 -24.30 6.65
C PHE A 315 -26.57 -24.11 7.51
N VAL A 316 -27.13 -25.18 8.04
CA VAL A 316 -28.28 -25.11 8.98
C VAL A 316 -27.92 -24.22 10.17
N LYS A 317 -26.75 -24.44 10.77
CA LYS A 317 -26.26 -23.66 11.89
C LYS A 317 -26.03 -22.19 11.53
N TYR A 318 -25.51 -21.89 10.32
CA TYR A 318 -25.34 -20.53 9.81
C TYR A 318 -26.66 -19.76 9.79
N ILE A 319 -27.77 -20.42 9.40
CA ILE A 319 -29.11 -19.84 9.34
C ILE A 319 -29.73 -19.73 10.72
N GLU A 320 -29.76 -20.84 11.49
CA GLU A 320 -30.45 -20.91 12.78
C GLU A 320 -29.84 -20.00 13.84
N GLU A 321 -28.52 -19.83 13.82
CA GLU A 321 -27.81 -18.93 14.74
C GLU A 321 -27.81 -17.48 14.26
N GLY A 322 -28.42 -17.17 13.12
CA GLY A 322 -28.48 -15.80 12.58
C GLY A 322 -27.12 -15.24 12.17
N ARG A 323 -26.18 -16.11 11.74
CA ARG A 323 -24.82 -15.69 11.36
C ARG A 323 -24.79 -14.92 10.03
N GLY A 324 -25.82 -15.07 9.18
CA GLY A 324 -25.98 -14.34 7.93
C GLY A 324 -27.35 -14.62 7.29
N GLY A 325 -27.60 -13.94 6.16
CA GLY A 325 -28.83 -14.10 5.39
C GLY A 325 -28.76 -15.27 4.41
N TRP A 326 -29.94 -15.71 3.94
CA TRP A 326 -30.06 -16.70 2.88
C TRP A 326 -31.16 -16.32 1.89
N ILE A 327 -30.88 -16.51 0.61
CA ILE A 327 -31.83 -16.40 -0.49
C ILE A 327 -31.74 -17.66 -1.33
N GLY A 328 -32.85 -18.40 -1.43
CA GLY A 328 -32.98 -19.56 -2.30
C GLY A 328 -33.81 -19.23 -3.53
N PHE A 329 -33.30 -19.57 -4.71
CA PHE A 329 -34.03 -19.56 -5.96
C PHE A 329 -34.56 -20.95 -6.30
N HIS A 330 -35.22 -21.09 -7.44
CA HIS A 330 -35.79 -22.34 -7.94
C HIS A 330 -34.82 -23.55 -7.75
N HIS A 331 -35.29 -24.62 -7.16
CA HIS A 331 -34.52 -25.82 -6.71
C HIS A 331 -33.47 -25.58 -5.62
N ALA A 332 -33.58 -24.51 -4.85
CA ALA A 332 -32.70 -24.30 -3.70
C ALA A 332 -33.16 -25.03 -2.41
N THR A 333 -34.33 -25.64 -2.43
CA THR A 333 -34.94 -26.37 -1.27
C THR A 333 -35.30 -27.78 -1.66
#